data_895d3abc6e2e21e55ff4631ee80cf2ce
#
_entry.id   895d3abc6e2e21e55ff4631ee80cf2ce
#
_cell.length_a   1.000
_cell.length_b   1.000
_cell.length_c   1.000
_cell.angle_alpha   90.00
_cell.angle_beta   90.00
_cell.angle_gamma   90.00
#
_symmetry.space_group_name_H-M   'P 1'
#
loop_
_entity.id
_entity.type
_entity.pdbx_description
1 polymer ?
#
loop_
_entity_poly.entity_id
_entity_poly.type
_entity_poly.pdbx_seq_one_letter_code
_entity_poly.pdbx_strand_id
1 'polypeptide(L)'
;MSAVRPIDHFLHLAGAEVALAAPGPTRSAGLRATELLAVTPKPVRRPSPQRLAVCEHLGTACAEMRPDLAAAFEALEPELAWRTRSIPNASPGFAEGHASARVLGPDGLEQRGGLVAGFSLVAPGITYPEHDHPPEEIYLVLSGGEWWQAGGVWHAPGPCGIVHHPPGIRHAMRGTSVPLLAIWFLLPSRSGSRE
;
A
#
# COMPACT_ATOMS: atom_id res chain seq x y z
N MET A 1 16.74 25.38 -8.17
CA MET A 1 16.09 24.50 -7.19
C MET A 1 15.88 23.16 -7.87
N SER A 2 16.34 22.05 -7.30
CA SER A 2 16.05 20.72 -7.86
C SER A 2 14.56 20.44 -7.73
N ALA A 3 13.92 19.92 -8.78
CA ALA A 3 12.54 19.50 -8.72
C ALA A 3 12.37 18.40 -7.65
N VAL A 4 11.26 18.41 -6.91
CA VAL A 4 10.93 17.36 -5.95
C VAL A 4 10.69 16.07 -6.73
N ARG A 5 11.32 14.96 -6.31
CA ARG A 5 11.14 13.67 -6.98
C ARG A 5 9.70 13.17 -6.78
N PRO A 6 9.07 12.53 -7.79
CA PRO A 6 7.71 12.00 -7.65
C PRO A 6 7.52 11.12 -6.41
N ILE A 7 8.47 10.22 -6.13
CA ILE A 7 8.44 9.35 -4.96
C ILE A 7 8.42 10.13 -3.64
N ASP A 8 9.23 11.19 -3.51
CA ASP A 8 9.27 12.00 -2.29
C ASP A 8 7.96 12.76 -2.08
N HIS A 9 7.40 13.30 -3.16
CA HIS A 9 6.14 14.03 -3.09
C HIS A 9 5.00 13.10 -2.65
N PHE A 10 4.86 11.94 -3.30
CA PHE A 10 3.81 10.98 -2.93
C PHE A 10 3.96 10.48 -1.49
N LEU A 11 5.16 10.04 -1.11
CA LEU A 11 5.41 9.51 0.23
C LEU A 11 5.24 10.57 1.33
N HIS A 12 5.51 11.84 1.03
CA HIS A 12 5.24 12.95 1.96
C HIS A 12 3.73 13.07 2.22
N LEU A 13 2.91 13.11 1.18
CA LEU A 13 1.45 13.20 1.30
C LEU A 13 0.87 11.97 2.02
N ALA A 14 1.27 10.77 1.58
CA ALA A 14 0.80 9.53 2.20
C ALA A 14 1.21 9.41 3.68
N GLY A 15 2.44 9.81 4.01
CA GLY A 15 2.93 9.85 5.40
C GLY A 15 2.13 10.82 6.27
N ALA A 16 1.78 11.99 5.74
CA ALA A 16 0.92 12.95 6.45
C ALA A 16 -0.47 12.35 6.78
N GLU A 17 -1.07 11.64 5.83
CA GLU A 17 -2.38 11.00 6.05
C GLU A 17 -2.33 9.90 7.11
N VAL A 18 -1.36 8.98 7.03
CA VAL A 18 -1.29 7.88 8.03
C VAL A 18 -0.96 8.39 9.43
N ALA A 19 -0.30 9.54 9.55
CA ALA A 19 -0.06 10.21 10.84
C ALA A 19 -1.34 10.77 11.48
N LEU A 20 -2.39 11.02 10.68
CA LEU A 20 -3.69 11.51 11.15
C LEU A 20 -4.65 10.41 11.62
N ALA A 21 -4.22 9.15 11.57
CA ALA A 21 -5.02 8.01 12.04
C ALA A 21 -5.63 8.25 13.43
N ALA A 22 -6.76 7.60 13.71
CA ALA A 22 -7.42 7.67 15.01
C ALA A 22 -6.48 7.27 16.16
N PRO A 23 -6.60 7.88 17.36
CA PRO A 23 -5.76 7.54 18.51
C PRO A 23 -5.76 6.04 18.81
N GLY A 24 -4.60 5.51 19.23
CA GLY A 24 -4.43 4.11 19.54
C GLY A 24 -3.31 3.43 18.74
N PRO A 25 -3.35 2.09 18.61
CA PRO A 25 -2.34 1.32 17.89
C PRO A 25 -2.16 1.78 16.44
N THR A 26 -3.25 2.08 15.74
CA THR A 26 -3.24 2.56 14.34
C THR A 26 -2.44 3.85 14.19
N ARG A 27 -2.65 4.82 15.08
CA ARG A 27 -1.88 6.07 15.08
C ARG A 27 -0.41 5.83 15.38
N SER A 28 -0.11 4.95 16.33
CA SER A 28 1.27 4.58 16.67
C SER A 28 1.99 3.96 15.48
N ALA A 29 1.33 3.10 14.72
CA ALA A 29 1.84 2.52 13.49
C ALA A 29 2.06 3.60 12.41
N GLY A 30 1.09 4.50 12.20
CA GLY A 30 1.18 5.61 11.25
C GLY A 30 2.33 6.56 11.55
N LEU A 31 2.52 6.97 12.80
CA LEU A 31 3.64 7.81 13.20
C LEU A 31 4.99 7.13 12.97
N ARG A 32 5.11 5.83 13.28
CA ARG A 32 6.32 5.06 12.98
C ARG A 32 6.60 4.97 11.50
N ALA A 33 5.57 4.75 10.67
CA ALA A 33 5.73 4.77 9.22
C ALA A 33 6.27 6.13 8.76
N THR A 34 5.72 7.24 9.25
CA THR A 34 6.15 8.60 8.91
C THR A 34 7.60 8.87 9.33
N GLU A 35 8.01 8.44 10.53
CA GLU A 35 9.40 8.54 10.99
C GLU A 35 10.36 7.80 10.07
N LEU A 36 10.00 6.57 9.64
CA LEU A 36 10.81 5.76 8.73
C LEU A 36 10.85 6.34 7.31
N LEU A 37 9.76 6.96 6.84
CA LEU A 37 9.71 7.68 5.58
C LEU A 37 10.66 8.89 5.54
N ALA A 38 10.92 9.53 6.68
CA ALA A 38 11.84 10.64 6.80
C ALA A 38 13.33 10.24 6.80
N VAL A 39 13.64 8.94 6.92
CA VAL A 39 15.02 8.45 6.87
C VAL A 39 15.61 8.67 5.47
N THR A 40 16.86 9.11 5.42
CA THR A 40 17.59 9.32 4.15
C THR A 40 17.51 8.08 3.26
N PRO A 41 17.06 8.23 2.00
CA PRO A 41 16.92 7.11 1.09
C PRO A 41 18.28 6.50 0.73
N LYS A 42 18.31 5.17 0.64
CA LYS A 42 19.45 4.42 0.12
C LYS A 42 19.09 3.87 -1.26
N PRO A 43 19.99 3.96 -2.24
CA PRO A 43 19.75 3.42 -3.57
C PRO A 43 19.65 1.90 -3.55
N VAL A 44 18.85 1.37 -4.47
CA VAL A 44 18.74 -0.06 -4.76
C VAL A 44 18.84 -0.27 -6.27
N ARG A 45 19.02 -1.52 -6.70
CA ARG A 45 18.82 -1.86 -8.10
C ARG A 45 17.33 -1.79 -8.41
N ARG A 46 16.92 -0.72 -9.07
CA ARG A 46 15.51 -0.52 -9.44
C ARG A 46 15.06 -1.56 -10.46
N PRO A 47 13.88 -2.13 -10.33
CA PRO A 47 13.27 -2.93 -11.39
C PRO A 47 12.93 -2.04 -12.58
N SER A 48 12.92 -2.61 -13.79
CA SER A 48 12.38 -1.90 -14.96
C SER A 48 10.87 -1.67 -14.75
N PRO A 49 10.36 -0.47 -15.06
CA PRO A 49 8.94 -0.20 -15.01
C PRO A 49 8.15 -1.20 -15.85
N GLN A 50 7.01 -1.63 -15.33
CA GLN A 50 6.14 -2.61 -16.00
C GLN A 50 4.69 -2.34 -15.63
N ARG A 51 3.79 -2.44 -16.61
CA ARG A 51 2.35 -2.43 -16.39
C ARG A 51 1.76 -3.79 -16.77
N LEU A 52 0.67 -4.16 -16.10
CA LEU A 52 -0.12 -5.37 -16.37
C LEU A 52 -1.52 -4.94 -16.86
N ALA A 53 -2.29 -5.88 -17.41
CA ALA A 53 -3.62 -5.58 -17.92
C ALA A 53 -4.52 -4.92 -16.86
N VAL A 54 -4.48 -5.38 -15.61
CA VAL A 54 -5.26 -4.81 -14.49
C VAL A 54 -4.99 -3.33 -14.25
N CYS A 55 -3.85 -2.79 -14.69
CA CYS A 55 -3.55 -1.36 -14.60
C CYS A 55 -4.48 -0.47 -15.45
N GLU A 56 -5.33 -1.05 -16.31
CA GLU A 56 -6.41 -0.31 -16.98
C GLU A 56 -7.39 0.33 -15.99
N HIS A 57 -7.52 -0.25 -14.78
CA HIS A 57 -8.38 0.27 -13.71
C HIS A 57 -7.78 1.47 -12.94
N LEU A 58 -6.51 1.83 -13.16
CA LEU A 58 -5.86 2.93 -12.43
C LEU A 58 -6.54 4.27 -12.67
N GLY A 59 -6.99 4.56 -13.90
CA GLY A 59 -7.73 5.79 -14.20
C GLY A 59 -9.00 5.94 -13.36
N THR A 60 -9.78 4.85 -13.23
CA THR A 60 -10.98 4.83 -12.38
C THR A 60 -10.62 4.99 -10.90
N ALA A 61 -9.56 4.32 -10.44
CA ALA A 61 -9.09 4.46 -9.07
C ALA A 61 -8.64 5.90 -8.75
N CYS A 62 -7.87 6.53 -9.64
CA CYS A 62 -7.40 7.91 -9.47
C CYS A 62 -8.55 8.92 -9.40
N ALA A 63 -9.64 8.69 -10.13
CA ALA A 63 -10.80 9.56 -10.11
C ALA A 63 -11.51 9.60 -8.73
N GLU A 64 -11.31 8.61 -7.88
CA GLU A 64 -11.85 8.57 -6.51
C GLU A 64 -10.88 9.12 -5.45
N MET A 65 -9.62 9.34 -5.82
CA MET A 65 -8.60 9.83 -4.90
C MET A 65 -8.78 11.33 -4.61
N ARG A 66 -8.25 11.75 -3.48
CA ARG A 66 -8.03 13.17 -3.23
C ARG A 66 -7.11 13.74 -4.32
N PRO A 67 -7.42 14.92 -4.92
CA PRO A 67 -6.73 15.41 -6.12
C PRO A 67 -5.21 15.53 -6.02
N ASP A 68 -4.68 15.92 -4.86
CA ASP A 68 -3.24 16.05 -4.65
C ASP A 68 -2.53 14.69 -4.57
N LEU A 69 -3.17 13.68 -3.93
CA LEU A 69 -2.68 12.30 -3.92
C LEU A 69 -2.75 11.67 -5.30
N ALA A 70 -3.84 11.93 -6.07
CA ALA A 70 -3.97 11.45 -7.44
C ALA A 70 -2.86 12.00 -8.33
N ALA A 71 -2.64 13.32 -8.33
CA ALA A 71 -1.59 13.95 -9.12
C ALA A 71 -0.17 13.43 -8.73
N ALA A 72 0.08 13.26 -7.43
CA ALA A 72 1.36 12.72 -6.97
C ALA A 72 1.54 11.24 -7.35
N PHE A 73 0.47 10.43 -7.30
CA PHE A 73 0.49 9.04 -7.74
C PHE A 73 0.71 8.92 -9.25
N GLU A 74 -0.02 9.71 -10.06
CA GLU A 74 0.13 9.73 -11.52
C GLU A 74 1.54 10.14 -11.97
N ALA A 75 2.19 11.02 -11.22
CA ALA A 75 3.58 11.39 -11.47
C ALA A 75 4.57 10.27 -11.11
N LEU A 76 4.25 9.44 -10.11
CA LEU A 76 5.10 8.33 -9.65
C LEU A 76 4.86 7.04 -10.45
N GLU A 77 3.63 6.78 -10.87
CA GLU A 77 3.19 5.52 -11.46
C GLU A 77 4.06 5.04 -12.62
N PRO A 78 4.55 5.89 -13.54
CA PRO A 78 5.42 5.48 -14.64
C PRO A 78 6.76 4.87 -14.21
N GLU A 79 7.19 5.06 -12.96
CA GLU A 79 8.40 4.45 -12.42
C GLU A 79 8.14 3.05 -11.82
N LEU A 80 6.87 2.63 -11.65
CA LEU A 80 6.49 1.43 -10.93
C LEU A 80 6.61 0.17 -11.79
N ALA A 81 7.03 -0.92 -11.15
CA ALA A 81 7.02 -2.26 -11.74
C ALA A 81 5.87 -3.08 -11.15
N TRP A 82 4.71 -3.04 -11.79
CA TRP A 82 3.56 -3.82 -11.41
C TRP A 82 3.78 -5.30 -11.68
N ARG A 83 3.46 -6.14 -10.70
CA ARG A 83 3.66 -7.59 -10.75
C ARG A 83 2.45 -8.31 -10.20
N THR A 84 2.12 -9.46 -10.78
CA THR A 84 1.15 -10.36 -10.17
C THR A 84 1.78 -11.07 -8.97
N ARG A 85 0.94 -11.59 -8.09
CA ARG A 85 1.34 -12.43 -6.97
C ARG A 85 0.61 -13.76 -7.09
N SER A 86 1.34 -14.86 -7.06
CA SER A 86 0.73 -16.18 -6.93
C SER A 86 0.45 -16.46 -5.46
N ILE A 87 -0.80 -16.72 -5.14
CA ILE A 87 -1.25 -17.09 -3.79
C ILE A 87 -1.95 -18.44 -3.90
N PRO A 88 -1.57 -19.45 -3.11
CA PRO A 88 -2.27 -20.72 -3.08
C PRO A 88 -3.76 -20.51 -2.76
N ASN A 89 -4.64 -21.24 -3.43
CA ASN A 89 -6.10 -21.20 -3.25
C ASN A 89 -6.76 -19.83 -3.52
N ALA A 90 -6.10 -18.95 -4.28
CA ALA A 90 -6.73 -17.73 -4.75
C ALA A 90 -7.95 -18.04 -5.63
N SER A 91 -8.97 -17.18 -5.58
CA SER A 91 -10.16 -17.31 -6.43
C SER A 91 -9.81 -17.20 -7.92
N PRO A 92 -10.60 -17.80 -8.80
CA PRO A 92 -10.46 -17.58 -10.25
C PRO A 92 -10.42 -16.08 -10.58
N GLY A 93 -9.54 -15.69 -11.52
CA GLY A 93 -9.37 -14.31 -11.93
C GLY A 93 -8.47 -13.45 -11.00
N PHE A 94 -7.98 -13.97 -9.88
CA PHE A 94 -7.11 -13.22 -8.99
C PHE A 94 -5.79 -12.82 -9.66
N ALA A 95 -5.16 -13.73 -10.39
CA ALA A 95 -3.88 -13.46 -11.04
C ALA A 95 -3.98 -12.36 -12.11
N GLU A 96 -5.11 -12.28 -12.81
CA GLU A 96 -5.41 -11.28 -13.83
C GLU A 96 -5.96 -9.99 -13.23
N GLY A 97 -6.69 -10.09 -12.12
CA GLY A 97 -7.39 -8.98 -11.48
C GLY A 97 -6.65 -8.33 -10.30
N HIS A 98 -5.39 -8.73 -10.04
CA HIS A 98 -4.57 -8.14 -8.99
C HIS A 98 -3.16 -7.82 -9.49
N ALA A 99 -2.65 -6.68 -9.04
CA ALA A 99 -1.23 -6.35 -9.16
C ALA A 99 -0.72 -5.62 -7.93
N SER A 100 0.56 -5.79 -7.64
CA SER A 100 1.27 -4.99 -6.64
C SER A 100 2.53 -4.37 -7.23
N ALA A 101 2.90 -3.18 -6.75
CA ALA A 101 4.13 -2.51 -7.14
C ALA A 101 4.87 -2.03 -5.89
N ARG A 102 6.08 -2.53 -5.67
CA ARG A 102 6.89 -2.13 -4.52
C ARG A 102 7.53 -0.77 -4.75
N VAL A 103 7.39 0.12 -3.78
CA VAL A 103 7.98 1.47 -3.78
C VAL A 103 9.25 1.49 -2.93
N LEU A 104 9.16 0.96 -1.70
CA LEU A 104 10.29 0.89 -0.76
C LEU A 104 10.65 -0.56 -0.44
N GLY A 105 11.94 -0.83 -0.33
CA GLY A 105 12.47 -2.14 0.00
C GLY A 105 13.41 -2.69 -1.06
N PRO A 106 13.88 -3.96 -0.93
CA PRO A 106 14.92 -4.53 -1.80
C PRO A 106 14.58 -4.49 -3.29
N ASP A 107 13.31 -4.71 -3.65
CA ASP A 107 12.83 -4.71 -5.04
C ASP A 107 11.99 -3.47 -5.37
N GLY A 108 12.16 -2.40 -4.60
CA GLY A 108 11.47 -1.13 -4.79
C GLY A 108 12.30 -0.13 -5.57
N LEU A 109 11.91 1.15 -5.46
CA LEU A 109 12.64 2.26 -6.06
C LEU A 109 13.84 2.71 -5.20
N GLU A 110 13.74 2.51 -3.87
CA GLU A 110 14.78 2.84 -2.88
C GLU A 110 14.49 2.14 -1.54
N GLN A 111 15.40 2.29 -0.56
CA GLN A 111 15.23 1.83 0.82
C GLN A 111 15.20 2.99 1.80
N ARG A 112 14.31 2.94 2.82
CA ARG A 112 14.24 3.90 3.93
C ARG A 112 13.98 3.17 5.25
N GLY A 113 14.89 3.27 6.20
CA GLY A 113 14.69 2.83 7.59
C GLY A 113 14.24 1.38 7.80
N GLY A 114 14.42 0.50 6.81
CA GLY A 114 13.89 -0.86 6.86
C GLY A 114 12.39 -0.99 6.58
N LEU A 115 11.70 0.12 6.28
CA LEU A 115 10.30 0.11 5.86
C LEU A 115 10.17 -0.55 4.48
N VAL A 116 9.21 -1.44 4.34
CA VAL A 116 8.80 -1.98 3.04
C VAL A 116 7.43 -1.40 2.70
N ALA A 117 7.29 -0.83 1.52
CA ALA A 117 6.03 -0.22 1.10
C ALA A 117 5.75 -0.48 -0.38
N GLY A 118 4.49 -0.48 -0.74
CA GLY A 118 4.06 -0.65 -2.13
C GLY A 118 2.57 -0.45 -2.31
N PHE A 119 2.16 -0.47 -3.55
CA PHE A 119 0.76 -0.39 -3.94
C PHE A 119 0.15 -1.78 -4.13
N SER A 120 -1.13 -1.91 -3.82
CA SER A 120 -1.98 -3.00 -4.26
C SER A 120 -3.13 -2.43 -5.09
N LEU A 121 -3.32 -2.99 -6.28
CA LEU A 121 -4.45 -2.73 -7.16
C LEU A 121 -5.26 -4.02 -7.28
N VAL A 122 -6.55 -3.94 -6.97
CA VAL A 122 -7.49 -5.08 -7.09
C VAL A 122 -8.66 -4.63 -7.95
N ALA A 123 -8.90 -5.34 -9.04
CA ALA A 123 -9.99 -5.07 -9.97
C ALA A 123 -11.36 -5.21 -9.29
N PRO A 124 -12.43 -4.59 -9.85
CA PRO A 124 -13.78 -4.79 -9.37
C PRO A 124 -14.17 -6.27 -9.31
N GLY A 125 -14.83 -6.67 -8.21
CA GLY A 125 -15.30 -8.04 -7.99
C GLY A 125 -14.22 -9.07 -7.64
N ILE A 126 -12.94 -8.69 -7.59
CA ILE A 126 -11.83 -9.57 -7.22
C ILE A 126 -11.55 -9.48 -5.73
N THR A 127 -11.32 -10.63 -5.11
CA THR A 127 -10.90 -10.74 -3.71
C THR A 127 -9.43 -11.12 -3.64
N TYR A 128 -8.65 -10.31 -2.93
CA TYR A 128 -7.32 -10.71 -2.45
C TYR A 128 -7.54 -11.65 -1.26
N PRO A 129 -7.12 -12.93 -1.36
CA PRO A 129 -7.50 -13.94 -0.39
C PRO A 129 -6.93 -13.69 1.00
N GLU A 130 -7.50 -14.40 1.98
CA GLU A 130 -7.01 -14.38 3.35
C GLU A 130 -5.54 -14.78 3.40
N HIS A 131 -4.76 -13.97 4.10
CA HIS A 131 -3.35 -14.20 4.35
C HIS A 131 -2.93 -13.53 5.67
N ASP A 132 -1.75 -13.86 6.14
CA ASP A 132 -1.09 -13.23 7.26
C ASP A 132 0.41 -13.09 6.99
N HIS A 133 1.06 -12.27 7.78
CA HIS A 133 2.51 -12.11 7.77
C HIS A 133 3.00 -11.53 9.12
N PRO A 134 4.25 -11.81 9.53
CA PRO A 134 4.79 -11.34 10.80
C PRO A 134 4.87 -9.82 10.97
N PRO A 135 5.22 -9.02 9.92
CA PRO A 135 5.26 -7.56 10.07
C PRO A 135 3.88 -6.97 10.37
N GLU A 136 3.86 -5.96 11.25
CA GLU A 136 2.75 -5.03 11.40
C GLU A 136 2.55 -4.26 10.09
N GLU A 137 1.30 -4.09 9.67
CA GLU A 137 0.97 -3.43 8.41
C GLU A 137 -0.04 -2.31 8.59
N ILE A 138 0.16 -1.22 7.87
CA ILE A 138 -0.80 -0.13 7.79
C ILE A 138 -1.05 0.22 6.32
N TYR A 139 -2.33 0.36 5.96
CA TYR A 139 -2.75 0.82 4.63
C TYR A 139 -3.25 2.26 4.70
N LEU A 140 -2.92 3.03 3.68
CA LEU A 140 -3.69 4.20 3.28
C LEU A 140 -4.52 3.80 2.06
N VAL A 141 -5.83 3.86 2.20
CA VAL A 141 -6.78 3.60 1.12
C VAL A 141 -6.81 4.79 0.18
N LEU A 142 -6.57 4.55 -1.10
CA LEU A 142 -6.55 5.60 -2.12
C LEU A 142 -7.85 5.67 -2.90
N SER A 143 -8.45 4.51 -3.21
CA SER A 143 -9.77 4.42 -3.83
C SER A 143 -10.55 3.27 -3.20
N GLY A 144 -11.79 3.08 -3.52
CA GLY A 144 -12.72 2.02 -3.12
C GLY A 144 -12.21 0.79 -2.40
N GLY A 145 -13.04 -0.22 -2.32
CA GLY A 145 -12.69 -1.51 -1.74
C GLY A 145 -13.14 -1.72 -0.29
N GLU A 146 -13.07 -2.97 0.11
CA GLU A 146 -13.41 -3.42 1.45
C GLU A 146 -12.28 -4.25 2.04
N TRP A 147 -12.15 -4.18 3.36
CA TRP A 147 -11.18 -4.91 4.17
C TRP A 147 -11.86 -5.77 5.19
N TRP A 148 -11.25 -6.89 5.50
CA TRP A 148 -11.63 -7.80 6.56
C TRP A 148 -10.38 -8.23 7.34
N GLN A 149 -10.54 -8.44 8.63
CA GLN A 149 -9.54 -9.11 9.47
C GLN A 149 -10.20 -10.08 10.44
N ALA A 150 -9.47 -11.07 10.90
CA ALA A 150 -9.96 -12.11 11.81
C ALA A 150 -10.62 -11.49 13.06
N GLY A 151 -11.83 -11.96 13.39
CA GLY A 151 -12.64 -11.44 14.48
C GLY A 151 -13.49 -10.22 14.12
N GLY A 152 -13.39 -9.68 12.91
CA GLY A 152 -14.15 -8.53 12.43
C GLY A 152 -15.11 -8.86 11.28
N VAL A 153 -15.70 -7.81 10.74
CA VAL A 153 -16.58 -7.87 9.56
C VAL A 153 -15.96 -7.10 8.42
N TRP A 154 -16.39 -7.38 7.18
CA TRP A 154 -16.02 -6.56 6.02
C TRP A 154 -16.48 -5.13 6.23
N HIS A 155 -15.60 -4.17 5.94
CA HIS A 155 -15.89 -2.75 6.05
C HIS A 155 -15.18 -1.97 4.94
N ALA A 156 -15.75 -0.84 4.54
CA ALA A 156 -15.22 0.07 3.54
C ALA A 156 -14.69 1.34 4.22
N PRO A 157 -13.37 1.51 4.38
CA PRO A 157 -12.80 2.72 5.00
C PRO A 157 -12.99 3.98 4.15
N GLY A 158 -13.14 3.80 2.83
CA GLY A 158 -13.19 4.91 1.87
C GLY A 158 -11.84 5.57 1.60
N PRO A 159 -11.77 6.49 0.60
CA PRO A 159 -10.56 7.24 0.29
C PRO A 159 -10.01 8.00 1.51
N CYS A 160 -8.70 7.97 1.68
CA CYS A 160 -7.95 8.44 2.85
C CYS A 160 -8.25 7.67 4.15
N GLY A 161 -9.07 6.62 4.11
CA GLY A 161 -9.25 5.70 5.22
C GLY A 161 -7.96 4.92 5.53
N ILE A 162 -7.78 4.58 6.81
CA ILE A 162 -6.58 3.87 7.27
C ILE A 162 -6.99 2.53 7.83
N VAL A 163 -6.33 1.47 7.35
CA VAL A 163 -6.51 0.10 7.85
C VAL A 163 -5.22 -0.34 8.54
N HIS A 164 -5.34 -0.92 9.72
CA HIS A 164 -4.21 -1.39 10.51
C HIS A 164 -4.34 -2.87 10.81
N HIS A 165 -3.34 -3.62 10.45
CA HIS A 165 -3.21 -5.05 10.74
C HIS A 165 -2.08 -5.29 11.73
N PRO A 166 -2.41 -5.70 12.97
CA PRO A 166 -1.40 -6.17 13.93
C PRO A 166 -0.56 -7.33 13.36
N PRO A 167 0.66 -7.55 13.88
CA PRO A 167 1.49 -8.65 13.45
C PRO A 167 0.76 -10.00 13.46
N GLY A 168 0.82 -10.74 12.36
CA GLY A 168 0.25 -12.09 12.23
C GLY A 168 -1.27 -12.17 12.19
N ILE A 169 -2.00 -11.06 12.15
CA ILE A 169 -3.46 -11.12 11.98
C ILE A 169 -3.83 -11.57 10.57
N ARG A 170 -4.73 -12.54 10.45
CA ARG A 170 -5.29 -12.90 9.13
C ARG A 170 -6.19 -11.79 8.64
N HIS A 171 -6.01 -11.40 7.39
CA HIS A 171 -6.76 -10.34 6.75
C HIS A 171 -6.96 -10.59 5.26
N ALA A 172 -7.90 -9.89 4.68
CA ALA A 172 -8.26 -9.94 3.28
C ALA A 172 -8.74 -8.57 2.80
N MET A 173 -8.74 -8.35 1.49
CA MET A 173 -9.31 -7.15 0.89
C MET A 173 -9.97 -7.51 -0.45
N ARG A 174 -10.87 -6.65 -0.95
CA ARG A 174 -11.53 -6.87 -2.24
C ARG A 174 -11.91 -5.57 -2.93
N GLY A 175 -11.84 -5.58 -4.26
CA GLY A 175 -12.53 -4.60 -5.09
C GLY A 175 -14.03 -4.84 -5.03
N THR A 176 -14.82 -3.77 -4.97
CA THR A 176 -16.29 -3.83 -4.96
C THR A 176 -16.85 -3.59 -6.37
N SER A 177 -17.69 -2.60 -6.58
CA SER A 177 -18.10 -2.11 -7.91
C SER A 177 -17.03 -1.20 -8.53
N VAL A 178 -16.06 -0.75 -7.74
CA VAL A 178 -14.91 0.06 -8.13
C VAL A 178 -13.61 -0.65 -7.78
N PRO A 179 -12.50 -0.35 -8.46
CA PRO A 179 -11.22 -0.93 -8.13
C PRO A 179 -10.75 -0.46 -6.75
N LEU A 180 -10.06 -1.36 -6.03
CA LEU A 180 -9.31 -1.00 -4.83
C LEU A 180 -7.89 -0.61 -5.23
N LEU A 181 -7.48 0.59 -4.85
CA LEU A 181 -6.08 1.01 -4.86
C LEU A 181 -5.69 1.48 -3.46
N ALA A 182 -4.61 0.94 -2.92
CA ALA A 182 -4.10 1.34 -1.62
C ALA A 182 -2.57 1.28 -1.61
N ILE A 183 -1.93 2.13 -0.81
CA ILE A 183 -0.53 1.96 -0.45
C ILE A 183 -0.46 1.29 0.92
N TRP A 184 0.39 0.26 1.02
CA TRP A 184 0.68 -0.46 2.26
C TRP A 184 2.10 -0.19 2.74
N PHE A 185 2.26 -0.22 4.06
CA PHE A 185 3.53 -0.06 4.77
C PHE A 185 3.71 -1.22 5.75
N LEU A 186 4.71 -2.07 5.50
CA LEU A 186 5.14 -3.12 6.43
C LEU A 186 6.22 -2.55 7.33
N LEU A 187 5.90 -2.46 8.60
CA LEU A 187 6.79 -1.90 9.61
C LEU A 187 7.82 -2.94 10.06
N PRO A 188 9.10 -2.59 10.15
CA PRO A 188 10.09 -3.50 10.72
C PRO A 188 9.75 -3.81 12.18
N SER A 189 10.06 -5.03 12.60
CA SER A 189 9.93 -5.42 14.00
C SER A 189 10.65 -4.40 14.90
N ARG A 190 10.06 -4.09 16.05
CA ARG A 190 10.75 -3.24 17.03
C ARG A 190 12.01 -3.96 17.49
N SER A 191 13.17 -3.41 17.13
CA SER A 191 14.44 -3.89 17.69
C SER A 191 14.43 -3.51 19.17
N GLY A 192 14.29 -4.48 20.07
CA GLY A 192 14.45 -4.24 21.50
C GLY A 192 13.26 -4.63 22.36
N SER A 193 13.05 -5.93 22.51
CA SER A 193 12.67 -6.55 23.78
C SER A 193 13.39 -7.89 23.78
N ARG A 194 14.69 -7.86 24.06
CA ARG A 194 15.31 -9.03 24.67
C ARG A 194 14.90 -8.96 26.15
N GLU A 195 13.96 -9.79 26.56
CA GLU A 195 13.88 -10.25 27.93
C GLU A 195 15.06 -11.17 28.21
#